data_b3609967097bfd44d9da2d715ea6be63
#
_entry.id   b3609967097bfd44d9da2d715ea6be63
#
_cell.length_a   1.000
_cell.length_b   1.000
_cell.length_c   1.000
_cell.angle_alpha   90.00
_cell.angle_beta   90.00
_cell.angle_gamma   90.00
#
_symmetry.space_group_name_H-M   'P 1'
#
loop_
_entity.id
_entity.type
_entity.pdbx_description
1 polymer ?
#
loop_
_entity_poly.entity_id
_entity_poly.type
_entity_poly.pdbx_seq_one_letter_code
_entity_poly.pdbx_strand_id
1 'polypeptide(L)'
;MVYGISTILSRLFNFILTPIYTTVFAPGVYGVFTKMFSYVSIINPILAFGMETTFFRYLNKHEDKKQEVYNNSFLVIAFISTLFLITALVFTDFLAKYTLNGNISGLADQKSYIHFFAWILFVDAISVIPFAKLRADGKPFKYSLIKFLNIGTFIGFNLIFIFVLPLLIKHDILADWLSNWYRGRWVGYVFVANLIASVITLIMLIPQFLELRLKFSKSLFYNMFGYSWPVLIANLSFIINENLDKILLGKYLPNSIANHDVGIYGAVCKLAVFISIFNTAFRLGAEPFFFSHAKNENAKQTYATILYYFVLALSILFLGLTANIEIIKHFIDSRYWEGLSAVPVLLFGYVFLGIYMNLSVWYRLSDQTKYGLYISLVGAVFTIVMNIILIPKYSYMGSAWVSMFAYFIIMTISYWLGQKHYPIPYKLKSMSAYILISVVFVGLSFWIFHRNIYIGNAILIVFLAGIFYFEKDNVKNLLKKGT
;
A
#
# COMPACT_ATOMS: atom_id res chain seq x y z
N MET A 1 -14.39 1.74 -14.68
CA MET A 1 -13.56 0.55 -14.93
C MET A 1 -12.11 0.91 -15.25
N VAL A 2 -11.80 1.70 -16.28
CA VAL A 2 -10.45 1.97 -16.77
C VAL A 2 -9.49 2.51 -15.68
N TYR A 3 -9.92 3.44 -14.84
CA TYR A 3 -9.10 3.98 -13.73
C TYR A 3 -8.76 2.94 -12.67
N GLY A 4 -9.68 2.02 -12.37
CA GLY A 4 -9.41 0.94 -11.40
C GLY A 4 -8.41 -0.08 -11.92
N ILE A 5 -8.56 -0.49 -13.18
CA ILE A 5 -7.64 -1.43 -13.84
C ILE A 5 -6.23 -0.85 -13.90
N SER A 6 -6.05 0.42 -14.29
CA SER A 6 -4.72 1.04 -14.34
C SER A 6 -4.04 1.10 -12.97
N THR A 7 -4.81 1.30 -11.89
CA THR A 7 -4.28 1.31 -10.52
C THR A 7 -3.85 -0.08 -10.04
N ILE A 8 -4.65 -1.12 -10.34
CA ILE A 8 -4.30 -2.52 -10.00
C ILE A 8 -3.06 -2.96 -10.78
N LEU A 9 -3.02 -2.70 -12.09
CA LEU A 9 -1.88 -3.03 -12.93
C LEU A 9 -0.60 -2.33 -12.45
N SER A 10 -0.68 -1.06 -12.02
CA SER A 10 0.46 -0.35 -11.43
C SER A 10 1.04 -1.08 -10.23
N ARG A 11 0.19 -1.59 -9.34
CA ARG A 11 0.62 -2.37 -8.17
C ARG A 11 1.24 -3.71 -8.55
N LEU A 12 0.65 -4.40 -9.53
CA LEU A 12 1.16 -5.69 -10.04
C LEU A 12 2.53 -5.53 -10.70
N PHE A 13 2.73 -4.50 -11.52
CA PHE A 13 4.01 -4.24 -12.17
C PHE A 13 5.14 -3.92 -11.17
N ASN A 14 4.86 -3.13 -10.14
CA ASN A 14 5.83 -2.90 -9.06
C ASN A 14 6.14 -4.17 -8.25
N PHE A 15 5.16 -5.06 -8.14
CA PHE A 15 5.34 -6.36 -7.51
C PHE A 15 6.28 -7.28 -8.33
N ILE A 16 6.18 -7.27 -9.67
CA ILE A 16 7.02 -8.06 -10.59
C ILE A 16 8.52 -7.73 -10.44
N LEU A 17 8.88 -6.51 -10.04
CA LEU A 17 10.29 -6.15 -9.82
C LEU A 17 10.89 -6.75 -8.54
N THR A 18 10.06 -7.25 -7.63
CA THR A 18 10.54 -7.81 -6.34
C THR A 18 11.50 -8.99 -6.51
N PRO A 19 11.24 -10.02 -7.35
CA PRO A 19 12.20 -11.09 -7.60
C PRO A 19 13.55 -10.57 -8.10
N ILE A 20 13.52 -9.61 -9.02
CA ILE A 20 14.73 -9.00 -9.58
C ILE A 20 15.52 -8.31 -8.47
N TYR A 21 14.88 -7.49 -7.67
CA TYR A 21 15.56 -6.74 -6.61
C TYR A 21 16.13 -7.66 -5.53
N THR A 22 15.39 -8.69 -5.12
CA THR A 22 15.88 -9.63 -4.09
C THR A 22 17.01 -10.49 -4.61
N THR A 23 17.07 -10.82 -5.90
CA THR A 23 18.20 -11.54 -6.51
C THR A 23 19.44 -10.66 -6.63
N VAL A 24 19.27 -9.39 -7.02
CA VAL A 24 20.39 -8.49 -7.28
C VAL A 24 20.97 -7.88 -6.00
N PHE A 25 20.09 -7.49 -5.07
CA PHE A 25 20.49 -6.81 -3.83
C PHE A 25 20.57 -7.78 -2.67
N ALA A 26 21.59 -7.61 -1.82
CA ALA A 26 21.65 -8.28 -0.53
C ALA A 26 20.59 -7.71 0.43
N PRO A 27 20.15 -8.47 1.47
CA PRO A 27 19.11 -8.02 2.40
C PRO A 27 19.34 -6.63 2.98
N GLY A 28 20.56 -6.31 3.41
CA GLY A 28 20.90 -4.98 3.95
C GLY A 28 20.70 -3.84 2.95
N VAL A 29 21.02 -4.05 1.67
CA VAL A 29 20.82 -3.05 0.60
C VAL A 29 19.34 -2.91 0.27
N TYR A 30 18.62 -4.03 0.19
CA TYR A 30 17.17 -4.02 -0.01
C TYR A 30 16.43 -3.39 1.19
N GLY A 31 17.02 -3.47 2.40
CA GLY A 31 16.51 -2.77 3.58
C GLY A 31 16.61 -1.24 3.44
N VAL A 32 17.70 -0.72 2.90
CA VAL A 32 17.80 0.72 2.58
C VAL A 32 16.71 1.12 1.59
N PHE A 33 16.52 0.36 0.51
CA PHE A 33 15.43 0.54 -0.45
C PHE A 33 14.06 0.57 0.26
N THR A 34 13.75 -0.46 1.05
CA THR A 34 12.48 -0.60 1.77
C THR A 34 12.23 0.58 2.71
N LYS A 35 13.24 0.97 3.48
CA LYS A 35 13.16 2.10 4.42
C LYS A 35 12.91 3.42 3.70
N MET A 36 13.63 3.69 2.61
CA MET A 36 13.46 4.93 1.85
C MET A 36 12.06 5.04 1.24
N PHE A 37 11.53 3.98 0.63
CA PHE A 37 10.16 3.96 0.12
C PHE A 37 9.10 4.05 1.23
N SER A 38 9.39 3.57 2.43
CA SER A 38 8.50 3.74 3.59
C SER A 38 8.41 5.20 4.04
N TYR A 39 9.53 5.94 4.05
CA TYR A 39 9.51 7.40 4.26
C TYR A 39 8.68 8.11 3.19
N VAL A 40 8.88 7.79 1.92
CA VAL A 40 8.12 8.34 0.80
C VAL A 40 6.63 8.11 0.97
N SER A 41 6.23 6.89 1.36
CA SER A 41 4.83 6.54 1.57
C SER A 41 4.15 7.40 2.64
N ILE A 42 4.88 7.80 3.69
CA ILE A 42 4.35 8.65 4.76
C ILE A 42 4.36 10.13 4.36
N ILE A 43 5.39 10.59 3.66
CA ILE A 43 5.51 12.01 3.26
C ILE A 43 4.52 12.34 2.14
N ASN A 44 4.27 11.43 1.21
CA ASN A 44 3.43 11.68 0.03
C ASN A 44 2.00 12.19 0.37
N PRO A 45 1.22 11.58 1.29
CA PRO A 45 -0.07 12.12 1.69
C PRO A 45 0.03 13.47 2.42
N ILE A 46 1.14 13.75 3.12
CA ILE A 46 1.37 15.05 3.76
C ILE A 46 1.48 16.14 2.68
N LEU A 47 2.24 15.88 1.61
CA LEU A 47 2.38 16.81 0.50
C LEU A 47 1.09 16.97 -0.30
N ALA A 48 0.34 15.89 -0.53
CA ALA A 48 -0.95 15.91 -1.20
C ALA A 48 -2.03 16.62 -0.35
N PHE A 49 -1.86 16.72 0.96
CA PHE A 49 -2.68 17.46 1.93
C PHE A 49 -4.19 17.16 1.83
N GLY A 50 -4.58 15.97 1.38
CA GLY A 50 -5.99 15.64 1.14
C GLY A 50 -6.66 16.45 0.01
N MET A 51 -5.88 17.23 -0.75
CA MET A 51 -6.42 18.15 -1.77
C MET A 51 -7.03 17.42 -2.96
N GLU A 52 -6.63 16.20 -3.28
CA GLU A 52 -7.24 15.43 -4.37
C GLU A 52 -8.73 15.14 -4.07
N THR A 53 -9.04 14.63 -2.90
CA THR A 53 -10.44 14.37 -2.47
C THR A 53 -11.22 15.67 -2.35
N THR A 54 -10.59 16.70 -1.81
CA THR A 54 -11.14 18.05 -1.68
C THR A 54 -11.48 18.65 -3.04
N PHE A 55 -10.59 18.51 -4.02
CA PHE A 55 -10.79 18.97 -5.40
C PHE A 55 -12.08 18.39 -6.01
N PHE A 56 -12.26 17.06 -5.96
CA PHE A 56 -13.47 16.43 -6.51
C PHE A 56 -14.73 16.88 -5.79
N ARG A 57 -14.70 16.98 -4.46
CA ARG A 57 -15.84 17.46 -3.68
C ARG A 57 -16.26 18.87 -4.07
N TYR A 58 -15.28 19.78 -4.15
CA TYR A 58 -15.57 21.19 -4.44
C TYR A 58 -15.88 21.46 -5.90
N LEU A 59 -15.37 20.67 -6.83
CA LEU A 59 -15.81 20.71 -8.23
C LEU A 59 -17.30 20.43 -8.38
N ASN A 60 -17.82 19.43 -7.64
CA ASN A 60 -19.24 19.08 -7.68
C ASN A 60 -20.12 20.09 -6.91
N LYS A 61 -19.55 20.76 -5.90
CA LYS A 61 -20.28 21.74 -5.10
C LYS A 61 -20.36 23.13 -5.74
N HIS A 62 -19.38 23.51 -6.53
CA HIS A 62 -19.22 24.83 -7.14
C HIS A 62 -18.97 24.71 -8.64
N GLU A 63 -20.04 24.40 -9.40
CA GLU A 63 -19.96 24.20 -10.86
C GLU A 63 -19.55 25.47 -11.60
N ASP A 64 -19.86 26.64 -11.07
CA ASP A 64 -19.51 27.97 -11.56
C ASP A 64 -18.05 28.36 -11.32
N LYS A 65 -17.35 27.71 -10.37
CA LYS A 65 -16.00 28.07 -9.93
C LYS A 65 -14.95 26.97 -10.14
N LYS A 66 -15.18 26.08 -11.10
CA LYS A 66 -14.28 24.94 -11.37
C LYS A 66 -12.82 25.33 -11.53
N GLN A 67 -12.57 26.46 -12.21
CA GLN A 67 -11.21 26.97 -12.41
C GLN A 67 -10.57 27.47 -11.10
N GLU A 68 -11.33 28.13 -10.23
CA GLU A 68 -10.81 28.58 -8.92
C GLU A 68 -10.48 27.39 -8.03
N VAL A 69 -11.33 26.34 -8.04
CA VAL A 69 -11.08 25.10 -7.30
C VAL A 69 -9.81 24.43 -7.79
N TYR A 70 -9.60 24.38 -9.12
CA TYR A 70 -8.40 23.82 -9.72
C TYR A 70 -7.14 24.59 -9.30
N ASN A 71 -7.18 25.92 -9.45
CA ASN A 71 -6.06 26.79 -9.09
C ASN A 71 -5.71 26.69 -7.60
N ASN A 72 -6.71 26.81 -6.70
CA ASN A 72 -6.47 26.74 -5.26
C ASN A 72 -5.89 25.39 -4.84
N SER A 73 -6.47 24.28 -5.33
CA SER A 73 -5.97 22.94 -5.01
C SER A 73 -4.51 22.75 -5.43
N PHE A 74 -4.18 23.22 -6.65
CA PHE A 74 -2.81 23.15 -7.16
C PHE A 74 -1.85 24.03 -6.36
N LEU A 75 -2.19 25.29 -6.14
CA LEU A 75 -1.31 26.25 -5.44
C LEU A 75 -0.98 25.82 -4.01
N VAL A 76 -1.93 25.22 -3.31
CA VAL A 76 -1.69 24.67 -1.97
C VAL A 76 -0.64 23.55 -2.01
N ILE A 77 -0.81 22.58 -2.90
CA ILE A 77 0.17 21.48 -3.04
C ILE A 77 1.51 22.02 -3.52
N ALA A 78 1.53 22.91 -4.50
CA ALA A 78 2.75 23.52 -5.02
C ALA A 78 3.53 24.25 -3.90
N PHE A 79 2.83 24.99 -3.05
CA PHE A 79 3.45 25.69 -1.92
C PHE A 79 4.04 24.72 -0.91
N ILE A 80 3.26 23.72 -0.46
CA ILE A 80 3.71 22.74 0.53
C ILE A 80 4.88 21.90 -0.01
N SER A 81 4.78 21.44 -1.27
CA SER A 81 5.83 20.61 -1.88
C SER A 81 7.11 21.39 -2.18
N THR A 82 7.00 22.67 -2.56
CA THR A 82 8.18 23.54 -2.72
C THR A 82 8.87 23.81 -1.39
N LEU A 83 8.10 24.10 -0.35
CA LEU A 83 8.65 24.27 1.01
C LEU A 83 9.36 23.01 1.48
N PHE A 84 8.74 21.84 1.26
CA PHE A 84 9.35 20.54 1.56
C PHE A 84 10.65 20.34 0.78
N LEU A 85 10.66 20.59 -0.54
CA LEU A 85 11.84 20.43 -1.37
C LEU A 85 13.00 21.30 -0.86
N ILE A 86 12.75 22.59 -0.63
CA ILE A 86 13.76 23.51 -0.10
C ILE A 86 14.29 23.01 1.24
N THR A 87 13.40 22.65 2.16
CA THR A 87 13.76 22.13 3.47
C THR A 87 14.59 20.85 3.36
N ALA A 88 14.19 19.89 2.52
CA ALA A 88 14.91 18.64 2.34
C ALA A 88 16.31 18.84 1.75
N LEU A 89 16.45 19.78 0.79
CA LEU A 89 17.75 20.10 0.19
C LEU A 89 18.68 20.86 1.16
N VAL A 90 18.16 21.84 1.91
CA VAL A 90 18.93 22.59 2.90
C VAL A 90 19.39 21.69 4.05
N PHE A 91 18.52 20.84 4.56
CA PHE A 91 18.80 19.95 5.69
C PHE A 91 19.23 18.55 5.28
N THR A 92 19.73 18.34 4.05
CA THR A 92 20.16 17.01 3.55
C THR A 92 21.12 16.31 4.50
N ASP A 93 22.12 17.02 5.04
CA ASP A 93 23.12 16.45 5.96
C ASP A 93 22.49 15.94 7.26
N PHE A 94 21.60 16.71 7.82
CA PHE A 94 20.87 16.33 9.02
C PHE A 94 19.98 15.12 8.75
N LEU A 95 19.21 15.14 7.67
CA LEU A 95 18.32 14.04 7.27
C LEU A 95 19.10 12.76 6.98
N ALA A 96 20.25 12.85 6.32
CA ALA A 96 21.11 11.71 6.04
C ALA A 96 21.65 11.08 7.33
N LYS A 97 22.18 11.87 8.25
CA LYS A 97 22.62 11.39 9.57
C LYS A 97 21.47 10.81 10.39
N TYR A 98 20.29 11.44 10.35
CA TYR A 98 19.11 10.97 11.07
C TYR A 98 18.64 9.59 10.56
N THR A 99 18.59 9.40 9.23
CA THR A 99 18.14 8.14 8.61
C THR A 99 19.19 7.01 8.73
N LEU A 100 20.46 7.35 8.94
CA LEU A 100 21.54 6.42 9.24
C LEU A 100 21.75 6.16 10.74
N ASN A 101 20.90 6.71 11.63
CA ASN A 101 21.04 6.61 13.09
C ASN A 101 22.46 7.04 13.58
N GLY A 102 23.02 8.08 12.99
CA GLY A 102 24.35 8.57 13.31
C GLY A 102 25.52 7.77 12.73
N ASN A 103 25.28 6.69 11.99
CA ASN A 103 26.33 5.97 11.27
C ASN A 103 26.83 6.81 10.09
N ILE A 104 28.15 6.96 9.97
CA ILE A 104 28.79 7.76 8.91
C ILE A 104 29.02 6.91 7.65
N SER A 105 29.04 5.59 7.78
CA SER A 105 29.22 4.69 6.64
C SER A 105 28.06 4.84 5.64
N GLY A 106 28.40 5.15 4.38
CA GLY A 106 27.41 5.37 3.32
C GLY A 106 26.73 6.75 3.33
N LEU A 107 27.24 7.74 4.09
CA LEU A 107 26.65 9.08 4.18
C LEU A 107 26.51 9.77 2.82
N ALA A 108 27.50 9.63 1.92
CA ALA A 108 27.44 10.21 0.58
C ALA A 108 26.29 9.62 -0.26
N ASP A 109 26.12 8.30 -0.21
CA ASP A 109 25.00 7.63 -0.88
C ASP A 109 23.68 8.05 -0.29
N GLN A 110 23.58 8.12 1.04
CA GLN A 110 22.33 8.52 1.71
C GLN A 110 21.93 9.95 1.36
N LYS A 111 22.89 10.89 1.23
CA LYS A 111 22.62 12.24 0.74
C LYS A 111 22.05 12.20 -0.69
N SER A 112 22.65 11.40 -1.58
CA SER A 112 22.15 11.22 -2.95
C SER A 112 20.73 10.67 -2.95
N TYR A 113 20.43 9.67 -2.10
CA TYR A 113 19.07 9.11 -1.99
C TYR A 113 18.05 10.16 -1.54
N ILE A 114 18.41 11.00 -0.55
CA ILE A 114 17.54 12.08 -0.08
C ILE A 114 17.29 13.09 -1.20
N HIS A 115 18.31 13.47 -1.98
CA HIS A 115 18.15 14.36 -3.13
C HIS A 115 17.17 13.76 -4.15
N PHE A 116 17.37 12.49 -4.53
CA PHE A 116 16.46 11.83 -5.49
C PHE A 116 15.02 11.82 -4.97
N PHE A 117 14.82 11.43 -3.71
CA PHE A 117 13.47 11.39 -3.14
C PHE A 117 12.86 12.77 -2.90
N ALA A 118 13.64 13.79 -2.58
CA ALA A 118 13.14 15.15 -2.48
C ALA A 118 12.56 15.61 -3.83
N TRP A 119 13.25 15.36 -4.94
CA TRP A 119 12.78 15.67 -6.28
C TRP A 119 11.61 14.78 -6.71
N ILE A 120 11.65 13.48 -6.46
CA ILE A 120 10.54 12.56 -6.76
C ILE A 120 9.26 13.02 -6.06
N LEU A 121 9.33 13.25 -4.76
CA LEU A 121 8.19 13.68 -3.95
C LEU A 121 7.63 15.03 -4.39
N PHE A 122 8.50 15.97 -4.75
CA PHE A 122 8.07 17.25 -5.29
C PHE A 122 7.33 17.09 -6.61
N VAL A 123 7.92 16.38 -7.58
CA VAL A 123 7.34 16.16 -8.91
C VAL A 123 6.03 15.36 -8.82
N ASP A 124 6.00 14.32 -7.99
CA ASP A 124 4.79 13.52 -7.79
C ASP A 124 3.67 14.35 -7.13
N ALA A 125 4.00 15.15 -6.12
CA ALA A 125 3.02 15.98 -5.42
C ALA A 125 2.38 17.02 -6.35
N ILE A 126 3.17 17.78 -7.11
CA ILE A 126 2.62 18.77 -8.04
C ILE A 126 1.82 18.14 -9.19
N SER A 127 2.04 16.86 -9.49
CA SER A 127 1.31 16.10 -10.50
C SER A 127 -0.07 15.63 -10.03
N VAL A 128 -0.36 15.62 -8.71
CA VAL A 128 -1.61 15.08 -8.14
C VAL A 128 -2.85 15.77 -8.72
N ILE A 129 -2.89 17.11 -8.69
CA ILE A 129 -4.06 17.87 -9.15
C ILE A 129 -4.21 17.86 -10.67
N PRO A 130 -3.15 17.98 -11.51
CA PRO A 130 -3.23 17.73 -12.94
C PRO A 130 -3.78 16.34 -13.31
N PHE A 131 -3.39 15.29 -12.58
CA PHE A 131 -4.00 13.96 -12.75
C PHE A 131 -5.48 13.92 -12.34
N ALA A 132 -5.83 14.57 -11.24
CA ALA A 132 -7.22 14.66 -10.79
C ALA A 132 -8.09 15.41 -11.83
N LYS A 133 -7.53 16.45 -12.44
CA LYS A 133 -8.21 17.19 -13.52
C LYS A 133 -8.48 16.31 -14.75
N LEU A 134 -7.52 15.49 -15.19
CA LEU A 134 -7.77 14.53 -16.28
C LEU A 134 -8.95 13.60 -16.01
N ARG A 135 -9.12 13.18 -14.74
CA ARG A 135 -10.27 12.36 -14.34
C ARG A 135 -11.57 13.17 -14.32
N ALA A 136 -11.52 14.40 -13.83
CA ALA A 136 -12.67 15.31 -13.80
C ALA A 136 -13.14 15.68 -15.21
N ASP A 137 -12.20 15.86 -16.15
CA ASP A 137 -12.48 16.15 -17.57
C ASP A 137 -12.95 14.91 -18.36
N GLY A 138 -13.07 13.75 -17.73
CA GLY A 138 -13.52 12.52 -18.39
C GLY A 138 -12.54 11.99 -19.45
N LYS A 139 -11.22 12.17 -19.25
CA LYS A 139 -10.14 11.72 -20.16
C LYS A 139 -9.44 10.44 -19.68
N PRO A 140 -10.14 9.28 -19.55
CA PRO A 140 -9.61 8.07 -18.95
C PRO A 140 -8.45 7.47 -19.75
N PHE A 141 -8.50 7.55 -21.07
CA PHE A 141 -7.44 7.03 -21.94
C PHE A 141 -6.11 7.77 -21.70
N LYS A 142 -6.12 9.10 -21.70
CA LYS A 142 -4.93 9.90 -21.45
C LYS A 142 -4.37 9.65 -20.05
N TYR A 143 -5.23 9.57 -19.02
CA TYR A 143 -4.85 9.22 -17.66
C TYR A 143 -4.12 7.87 -17.61
N SER A 144 -4.73 6.84 -18.20
CA SER A 144 -4.16 5.48 -18.19
C SER A 144 -2.86 5.41 -19.00
N LEU A 145 -2.79 6.06 -20.16
CA LEU A 145 -1.57 6.11 -20.97
C LEU A 145 -0.40 6.69 -20.18
N ILE A 146 -0.61 7.83 -19.51
CA ILE A 146 0.45 8.45 -18.67
C ILE A 146 0.88 7.49 -17.54
N LYS A 147 -0.07 6.83 -16.87
CA LYS A 147 0.24 5.85 -15.82
C LYS A 147 1.03 4.64 -16.37
N PHE A 148 0.66 4.11 -17.52
CA PHE A 148 1.39 3.00 -18.14
C PHE A 148 2.78 3.40 -18.61
N LEU A 149 2.94 4.60 -19.16
CA LEU A 149 4.26 5.12 -19.55
C LEU A 149 5.14 5.37 -18.33
N ASN A 150 4.59 5.91 -17.23
CA ASN A 150 5.33 6.04 -15.98
C ASN A 150 5.89 4.69 -15.51
N ILE A 151 5.03 3.66 -15.45
CA ILE A 151 5.44 2.32 -15.01
C ILE A 151 6.42 1.69 -16.01
N GLY A 152 6.14 1.78 -17.30
CA GLY A 152 7.01 1.26 -18.36
C GLY A 152 8.39 1.90 -18.33
N THR A 153 8.46 3.22 -18.11
CA THR A 153 9.71 3.97 -17.94
C THR A 153 10.45 3.49 -16.68
N PHE A 154 9.75 3.40 -15.55
CA PHE A 154 10.35 2.93 -14.30
C PHE A 154 10.94 1.53 -14.45
N ILE A 155 10.18 0.57 -15.00
CA ILE A 155 10.65 -0.81 -15.24
C ILE A 155 11.79 -0.80 -16.25
N GLY A 156 11.63 -0.11 -17.39
CA GLY A 156 12.62 -0.08 -18.46
C GLY A 156 13.98 0.43 -17.97
N PHE A 157 14.02 1.56 -17.26
CA PHE A 157 15.27 2.08 -16.69
C PHE A 157 15.85 1.19 -15.60
N ASN A 158 15.03 0.54 -14.77
CA ASN A 158 15.53 -0.47 -13.84
C ASN A 158 16.22 -1.62 -14.56
N LEU A 159 15.61 -2.16 -15.61
CA LEU A 159 16.23 -3.25 -16.39
C LEU A 159 17.51 -2.78 -17.10
N ILE A 160 17.53 -1.56 -17.62
CA ILE A 160 18.73 -0.95 -18.22
C ILE A 160 19.86 -0.88 -17.19
N PHE A 161 19.61 -0.29 -16.03
CA PHE A 161 20.66 -0.11 -15.01
C PHE A 161 21.12 -1.43 -14.39
N ILE A 162 20.23 -2.40 -14.24
CA ILE A 162 20.53 -3.67 -13.55
C ILE A 162 21.16 -4.69 -14.52
N PHE A 163 20.73 -4.75 -15.77
CA PHE A 163 21.13 -5.80 -16.69
C PHE A 163 21.88 -5.28 -17.93
N VAL A 164 21.35 -4.24 -18.59
CA VAL A 164 21.92 -3.79 -19.87
C VAL A 164 23.29 -3.14 -19.68
N LEU A 165 23.43 -2.19 -18.73
CA LEU A 165 24.72 -1.51 -18.53
C LEU A 165 25.82 -2.46 -18.09
N PRO A 166 25.62 -3.39 -17.14
CA PRO A 166 26.64 -4.40 -16.82
C PRO A 166 27.01 -5.29 -18.00
N LEU A 167 26.01 -5.63 -18.85
CA LEU A 167 26.27 -6.44 -20.04
C LEU A 167 27.12 -5.69 -21.06
N LEU A 168 26.86 -4.41 -21.29
CA LEU A 168 27.66 -3.55 -22.19
C LEU A 168 29.10 -3.44 -21.70
N ILE A 169 29.31 -3.22 -20.41
CA ILE A 169 30.65 -3.17 -19.80
C ILE A 169 31.36 -4.52 -19.99
N LYS A 170 30.66 -5.64 -19.76
CA LYS A 170 31.26 -6.98 -19.91
C LYS A 170 31.71 -7.29 -21.34
N HIS A 171 31.05 -6.70 -22.35
CA HIS A 171 31.37 -6.89 -23.78
C HIS A 171 32.23 -5.74 -24.35
N ASP A 172 32.87 -4.94 -23.50
CA ASP A 172 33.70 -3.80 -23.87
C ASP A 172 33.01 -2.75 -24.76
N ILE A 173 31.68 -2.72 -24.74
CA ILE A 173 30.88 -1.72 -25.47
C ILE A 173 30.76 -0.48 -24.59
N LEU A 174 31.42 0.61 -24.98
CA LEU A 174 31.50 1.85 -24.20
C LEU A 174 32.03 1.64 -22.77
N ALA A 175 32.84 0.58 -22.54
CA ALA A 175 33.26 0.17 -21.22
C ALA A 175 34.02 1.30 -20.48
N ASP A 176 34.94 1.99 -21.15
CA ASP A 176 35.72 3.10 -20.56
C ASP A 176 34.82 4.24 -20.08
N TRP A 177 33.82 4.60 -20.88
CA TRP A 177 32.89 5.67 -20.51
C TRP A 177 31.94 5.24 -19.40
N LEU A 178 31.38 4.04 -19.51
CA LEU A 178 30.43 3.51 -18.51
C LEU A 178 31.11 3.28 -17.16
N SER A 179 32.31 2.71 -17.14
CA SER A 179 33.06 2.39 -15.91
C SER A 179 33.42 3.61 -15.07
N ASN A 180 33.48 4.80 -15.70
CA ASN A 180 33.79 6.04 -14.98
C ASN A 180 32.69 6.49 -14.02
N TRP A 181 31.44 6.16 -14.29
CA TRP A 181 30.30 6.58 -13.47
C TRP A 181 29.39 5.45 -13.01
N TYR A 182 29.41 4.29 -13.68
CA TYR A 182 28.55 3.18 -13.32
C TYR A 182 29.08 2.46 -12.07
N ARG A 183 28.20 2.29 -11.09
CA ARG A 183 28.48 1.61 -9.83
C ARG A 183 27.67 0.32 -9.76
N GLY A 184 28.32 -0.82 -9.93
CA GLY A 184 27.65 -2.13 -9.94
C GLY A 184 26.77 -2.36 -8.69
N ARG A 185 25.55 -2.79 -8.89
CA ARG A 185 24.56 -3.11 -7.83
C ARG A 185 24.26 -1.95 -6.87
N TRP A 186 24.41 -0.70 -7.32
CA TRP A 186 24.05 0.45 -6.51
C TRP A 186 22.53 0.68 -6.51
N VAL A 187 21.89 0.62 -5.33
CA VAL A 187 20.42 0.77 -5.19
C VAL A 187 19.93 2.16 -5.63
N GLY A 188 20.80 3.15 -5.66
CA GLY A 188 20.48 4.50 -6.14
C GLY A 188 19.92 4.53 -7.56
N TYR A 189 20.26 3.56 -8.42
CA TYR A 189 19.70 3.50 -9.77
C TYR A 189 18.19 3.23 -9.79
N VAL A 190 17.67 2.52 -8.79
CA VAL A 190 16.22 2.33 -8.64
C VAL A 190 15.55 3.69 -8.38
N PHE A 191 16.19 4.55 -7.58
CA PHE A 191 15.67 5.88 -7.28
C PHE A 191 15.81 6.83 -8.48
N VAL A 192 16.92 6.74 -9.21
CA VAL A 192 17.09 7.48 -10.49
C VAL A 192 16.03 7.07 -11.51
N ALA A 193 15.76 5.77 -11.67
CA ALA A 193 14.71 5.28 -12.57
C ALA A 193 13.33 5.82 -12.18
N ASN A 194 13.04 5.89 -10.88
CA ASN A 194 11.80 6.48 -10.38
C ASN A 194 11.73 8.00 -10.68
N LEU A 195 12.81 8.74 -10.45
CA LEU A 195 12.88 10.16 -10.77
C LEU A 195 12.63 10.41 -12.27
N ILE A 196 13.27 9.63 -13.14
CA ILE A 196 13.06 9.74 -14.60
C ILE A 196 11.58 9.50 -14.94
N ALA A 197 10.96 8.47 -14.37
CA ALA A 197 9.55 8.16 -14.60
C ALA A 197 8.63 9.30 -14.12
N SER A 198 8.91 9.90 -12.95
CA SER A 198 8.17 11.04 -12.43
C SER A 198 8.33 12.28 -13.30
N VAL A 199 9.55 12.57 -13.78
CA VAL A 199 9.81 13.71 -14.70
C VAL A 199 9.09 13.52 -16.04
N ILE A 200 9.12 12.33 -16.63
CA ILE A 200 8.38 12.04 -17.87
C ILE A 200 6.88 12.23 -17.65
N THR A 201 6.35 11.81 -16.51
CA THR A 201 4.96 12.03 -16.12
C THR A 201 4.63 13.52 -16.07
N LEU A 202 5.50 14.32 -15.44
CA LEU A 202 5.34 15.77 -15.36
C LEU A 202 5.29 16.41 -16.76
N ILE A 203 6.21 16.02 -17.66
CA ILE A 203 6.25 16.50 -19.04
C ILE A 203 4.93 16.17 -19.76
N MET A 204 4.40 14.97 -19.59
CA MET A 204 3.13 14.58 -20.22
C MET A 204 1.92 15.32 -19.65
N LEU A 205 2.02 15.86 -18.45
CA LEU A 205 0.99 16.67 -17.80
C LEU A 205 1.10 18.17 -18.11
N ILE A 206 2.10 18.63 -18.89
CA ILE A 206 2.28 20.04 -19.27
C ILE A 206 0.97 20.69 -19.76
N PRO A 207 0.14 20.06 -20.63
CA PRO A 207 -1.11 20.68 -21.05
C PRO A 207 -2.05 21.05 -19.90
N GLN A 208 -2.09 20.24 -18.83
CA GLN A 208 -2.91 20.51 -17.65
C GLN A 208 -2.31 21.65 -16.81
N PHE A 209 -0.98 21.76 -16.77
CA PHE A 209 -0.31 22.90 -16.12
C PHE A 209 -0.57 24.22 -16.85
N LEU A 210 -0.63 24.22 -18.18
CA LEU A 210 -0.92 25.41 -18.97
C LEU A 210 -2.35 25.93 -18.79
N GLU A 211 -3.27 25.08 -18.31
CA GLU A 211 -4.63 25.49 -17.96
C GLU A 211 -4.72 26.22 -16.61
N LEU A 212 -3.63 26.24 -15.81
CA LEU A 212 -3.61 26.94 -14.53
C LEU A 212 -3.60 28.45 -14.72
N ARG A 213 -4.45 29.11 -13.97
CA ARG A 213 -4.41 30.55 -13.78
C ARG A 213 -3.97 30.82 -12.36
N LEU A 214 -2.80 31.40 -12.15
CA LEU A 214 -2.21 31.61 -10.81
C LEU A 214 -3.02 32.66 -10.00
N LYS A 215 -4.34 32.43 -9.88
CA LYS A 215 -5.26 33.22 -9.05
C LYS A 215 -5.65 32.41 -7.83
N PHE A 216 -5.40 32.95 -6.64
CA PHE A 216 -5.73 32.33 -5.37
C PHE A 216 -6.95 33.00 -4.74
N SER A 217 -7.97 32.21 -4.43
CA SER A 217 -9.17 32.67 -3.73
C SER A 217 -9.07 32.30 -2.24
N LYS A 218 -8.81 33.28 -1.38
CA LYS A 218 -8.64 33.09 0.07
C LYS A 218 -9.90 32.54 0.73
N SER A 219 -11.08 33.04 0.33
CA SER A 219 -12.36 32.56 0.89
C SER A 219 -12.61 31.09 0.55
N LEU A 220 -12.36 30.69 -0.71
CA LEU A 220 -12.50 29.29 -1.14
C LEU A 220 -11.48 28.39 -0.43
N PHE A 221 -10.24 28.88 -0.25
CA PHE A 221 -9.18 28.13 0.45
C PHE A 221 -9.58 27.74 1.88
N TYR A 222 -10.09 28.66 2.69
CA TYR A 222 -10.49 28.34 4.07
C TYR A 222 -11.56 27.25 4.11
N ASN A 223 -12.53 27.29 3.20
CA ASN A 223 -13.55 26.25 3.10
C ASN A 223 -12.96 24.89 2.70
N MET A 224 -12.06 24.89 1.72
CA MET A 224 -11.36 23.67 1.26
C MET A 224 -10.42 23.11 2.32
N PHE A 225 -9.69 23.96 3.05
CA PHE A 225 -8.79 23.58 4.12
C PHE A 225 -9.52 22.89 5.27
N GLY A 226 -10.68 23.44 5.69
CA GLY A 226 -11.50 22.82 6.74
C GLY A 226 -11.92 21.37 6.40
N TYR A 227 -12.03 21.04 5.12
CA TYR A 227 -12.33 19.67 4.69
C TYR A 227 -11.06 18.82 4.47
N SER A 228 -9.99 19.39 3.95
CA SER A 228 -8.80 18.63 3.54
C SER A 228 -7.98 18.11 4.72
N TRP A 229 -7.83 18.86 5.81
CA TRP A 229 -6.99 18.42 6.92
C TRP A 229 -7.51 17.15 7.64
N PRO A 230 -8.83 16.94 7.87
CA PRO A 230 -9.31 15.65 8.38
C PRO A 230 -9.05 14.49 7.44
N VAL A 231 -9.17 14.73 6.12
CA VAL A 231 -8.84 13.72 5.10
C VAL A 231 -7.35 13.37 5.12
N LEU A 232 -6.47 14.37 5.27
CA LEU A 232 -5.03 14.14 5.46
C LEU A 232 -4.77 13.23 6.65
N ILE A 233 -5.34 13.55 7.83
CA ILE A 233 -5.09 12.75 9.04
C ILE A 233 -5.60 11.31 8.89
N ALA A 234 -6.76 11.12 8.27
CA ALA A 234 -7.30 9.78 8.00
C ALA A 234 -6.38 8.96 7.08
N ASN A 235 -5.92 9.55 5.98
CA ASN A 235 -4.99 8.90 5.04
C ASN A 235 -3.63 8.60 5.69
N LEU A 236 -3.09 9.56 6.45
CA LEU A 236 -1.82 9.41 7.15
C LEU A 236 -1.89 8.29 8.19
N SER A 237 -2.98 8.23 8.98
CA SER A 237 -3.19 7.17 9.97
C SER A 237 -3.23 5.78 9.33
N PHE A 238 -3.88 5.64 8.17
CA PHE A 238 -3.89 4.38 7.43
C PHE A 238 -2.50 3.98 6.94
N ILE A 239 -1.75 4.92 6.38
CA ILE A 239 -0.39 4.65 5.85
C ILE A 239 0.61 4.36 6.97
N ILE A 240 0.46 4.99 8.14
CA ILE A 240 1.24 4.67 9.34
C ILE A 240 1.07 3.19 9.70
N ASN A 241 -0.15 2.68 9.72
CA ASN A 241 -0.41 1.28 10.01
C ASN A 241 0.25 0.31 9.02
N GLU A 242 0.46 0.74 7.78
CA GLU A 242 0.98 -0.12 6.70
C GLU A 242 2.51 -0.04 6.54
N ASN A 243 3.13 1.11 6.87
CA ASN A 243 4.52 1.36 6.47
C ASN A 243 5.46 1.83 7.59
N LEU A 244 4.94 2.32 8.71
CA LEU A 244 5.79 2.90 9.76
C LEU A 244 6.68 1.86 10.46
N ASP A 245 6.24 0.62 10.52
CA ASP A 245 6.97 -0.51 11.07
C ASP A 245 8.39 -0.64 10.49
N LYS A 246 8.56 -0.46 9.17
CA LYS A 246 9.84 -0.56 8.47
C LYS A 246 10.79 0.58 8.82
N ILE A 247 10.24 1.77 9.10
CA ILE A 247 11.00 2.92 9.58
C ILE A 247 11.45 2.69 11.02
N LEU A 248 10.53 2.22 11.87
CA LEU A 248 10.81 1.98 13.29
C LEU A 248 11.79 0.82 13.47
N LEU A 249 11.70 -0.25 12.67
CA LEU A 249 12.72 -1.31 12.60
C LEU A 249 14.11 -0.71 12.31
N GLY A 250 14.21 0.11 11.28
CA GLY A 250 15.45 0.78 10.95
C GLY A 250 15.98 1.70 12.05
N LYS A 251 15.13 2.18 12.95
CA LYS A 251 15.49 3.14 14.01
C LYS A 251 15.79 2.49 15.35
N TYR A 252 15.04 1.47 15.74
CA TYR A 252 15.12 0.88 17.08
C TYR A 252 15.98 -0.37 17.16
N LEU A 253 16.37 -0.95 16.02
CA LEU A 253 17.36 -2.03 15.99
C LEU A 253 18.78 -1.50 15.96
N PRO A 254 19.76 -2.27 16.50
CA PRO A 254 21.18 -1.96 16.35
C PRO A 254 21.57 -1.78 14.88
N ASN A 255 22.43 -0.81 14.57
CA ASN A 255 22.84 -0.48 13.20
C ASN A 255 23.42 -1.67 12.42
N SER A 256 24.03 -2.64 13.11
CA SER A 256 24.60 -3.86 12.53
C SER A 256 23.57 -4.76 11.85
N ILE A 257 22.33 -4.81 12.35
CA ILE A 257 21.28 -5.69 11.86
C ILE A 257 20.08 -4.93 11.26
N ALA A 258 19.92 -3.65 11.59
CA ALA A 258 18.72 -2.86 11.26
C ALA A 258 18.35 -2.91 9.77
N ASN A 259 19.29 -2.62 8.88
CA ASN A 259 19.02 -2.64 7.44
C ASN A 259 18.79 -4.07 6.91
N HIS A 260 19.47 -5.08 7.48
CA HIS A 260 19.27 -6.47 7.14
C HIS A 260 17.84 -6.91 7.47
N ASP A 261 17.41 -6.69 8.70
CA ASP A 261 16.07 -7.09 9.19
C ASP A 261 14.95 -6.33 8.48
N VAL A 262 15.14 -5.02 8.18
CA VAL A 262 14.21 -4.26 7.34
C VAL A 262 14.11 -4.86 5.94
N GLY A 263 15.23 -5.32 5.38
CA GLY A 263 15.25 -5.97 4.07
C GLY A 263 14.52 -7.30 4.05
N ILE A 264 14.80 -8.16 5.03
CA ILE A 264 14.10 -9.44 5.23
C ILE A 264 12.59 -9.19 5.35
N TYR A 265 12.20 -8.31 6.28
CA TYR A 265 10.81 -7.97 6.51
C TYR A 265 10.13 -7.37 5.26
N GLY A 266 10.79 -6.46 4.58
CA GLY A 266 10.30 -5.85 3.34
C GLY A 266 10.04 -6.87 2.24
N ALA A 267 10.90 -7.89 2.10
CA ALA A 267 10.74 -8.95 1.13
C ALA A 267 9.58 -9.90 1.48
N VAL A 268 9.49 -10.35 2.74
CA VAL A 268 8.41 -11.26 3.14
C VAL A 268 7.04 -10.57 3.19
N CYS A 269 6.98 -9.26 3.45
CA CYS A 269 5.76 -8.46 3.29
C CYS A 269 5.22 -8.55 1.86
N LYS A 270 6.08 -8.67 0.83
CA LYS A 270 5.64 -8.84 -0.56
C LYS A 270 4.91 -10.18 -0.77
N LEU A 271 5.30 -11.24 -0.07
CA LEU A 271 4.57 -12.52 -0.13
C LEU A 271 3.16 -12.41 0.47
N ALA A 272 2.98 -11.56 1.46
CA ALA A 272 1.66 -11.33 2.07
C ALA A 272 0.76 -10.40 1.26
N VAL A 273 1.30 -9.64 0.30
CA VAL A 273 0.54 -8.69 -0.55
C VAL A 273 -0.57 -9.36 -1.36
N PHE A 274 -0.49 -10.68 -1.65
CA PHE A 274 -1.51 -11.38 -2.41
C PHE A 274 -2.92 -11.22 -1.83
N ILE A 275 -3.09 -11.34 -0.50
CA ILE A 275 -4.38 -11.07 0.15
C ILE A 275 -4.76 -9.59 0.03
N SER A 276 -3.80 -8.67 0.14
CA SER A 276 -4.06 -7.23 -0.02
C SER A 276 -4.54 -6.87 -1.43
N ILE A 277 -3.99 -7.52 -2.46
CA ILE A 277 -4.46 -7.37 -3.86
C ILE A 277 -5.90 -7.85 -3.99
N PHE A 278 -6.20 -9.04 -3.45
CA PHE A 278 -7.56 -9.57 -3.42
C PHE A 278 -8.53 -8.63 -2.70
N ASN A 279 -8.18 -8.14 -1.51
CA ASN A 279 -8.96 -7.15 -0.75
C ASN A 279 -9.24 -5.89 -1.58
N THR A 280 -8.23 -5.39 -2.30
CA THR A 280 -8.36 -4.18 -3.13
C THR A 280 -9.26 -4.43 -4.34
N ALA A 281 -9.08 -5.56 -5.04
CA ALA A 281 -9.89 -5.94 -6.19
C ALA A 281 -11.37 -6.11 -5.79
N PHE A 282 -11.60 -6.81 -4.69
CA PHE A 282 -12.96 -6.98 -4.14
C PHE A 282 -13.59 -5.63 -3.79
N ARG A 283 -12.87 -4.76 -3.07
CA ARG A 283 -13.37 -3.43 -2.69
C ARG A 283 -13.79 -2.61 -3.89
N LEU A 284 -12.98 -2.58 -4.95
CA LEU A 284 -13.28 -1.81 -6.17
C LEU A 284 -14.55 -2.29 -6.88
N GLY A 285 -14.88 -3.58 -6.80
CA GLY A 285 -16.12 -4.14 -7.32
C GLY A 285 -17.32 -3.98 -6.39
N ALA A 286 -17.10 -4.22 -5.10
CA ALA A 286 -18.16 -4.24 -4.10
C ALA A 286 -18.64 -2.84 -3.68
N GLU A 287 -17.76 -1.84 -3.66
CA GLU A 287 -18.09 -0.50 -3.19
C GLU A 287 -19.21 0.18 -4.00
N PRO A 288 -19.19 0.22 -5.35
CA PRO A 288 -20.31 0.76 -6.13
C PRO A 288 -21.60 -0.01 -5.90
N PHE A 289 -21.53 -1.35 -5.74
CA PHE A 289 -22.67 -2.19 -5.45
C PHE A 289 -23.30 -1.83 -4.11
N PHE A 290 -22.52 -1.65 -3.05
CA PHE A 290 -23.04 -1.27 -1.74
C PHE A 290 -23.83 0.06 -1.80
N PHE A 291 -23.29 1.06 -2.48
CA PHE A 291 -23.97 2.36 -2.62
C PHE A 291 -25.23 2.27 -3.47
N SER A 292 -25.25 1.53 -4.57
CA SER A 292 -26.43 1.38 -5.42
C SER A 292 -27.58 0.63 -4.72
N HIS A 293 -27.25 -0.33 -3.82
CA HIS A 293 -28.22 -1.14 -3.09
C HIS A 293 -28.62 -0.56 -1.73
N ALA A 294 -28.05 0.58 -1.33
CA ALA A 294 -28.25 1.15 0.01
C ALA A 294 -29.72 1.45 0.36
N LYS A 295 -30.56 1.71 -0.65
CA LYS A 295 -31.98 2.03 -0.49
C LYS A 295 -32.92 0.80 -0.52
N ASN A 296 -32.37 -0.39 -0.81
CA ASN A 296 -33.18 -1.60 -0.89
C ASN A 296 -33.54 -2.12 0.52
N GLU A 297 -34.73 -2.61 0.70
CA GLU A 297 -35.21 -3.17 1.99
C GLU A 297 -34.29 -4.29 2.52
N ASN A 298 -33.72 -5.10 1.62
CA ASN A 298 -32.85 -6.24 1.96
C ASN A 298 -31.36 -5.89 1.97
N ALA A 299 -30.99 -4.58 1.92
CA ALA A 299 -29.60 -4.16 1.82
C ALA A 299 -28.70 -4.75 2.93
N LYS A 300 -29.18 -4.72 4.18
CA LYS A 300 -28.43 -5.23 5.34
C LYS A 300 -28.16 -6.74 5.27
N GLN A 301 -29.17 -7.54 4.83
CA GLN A 301 -28.99 -8.99 4.63
C GLN A 301 -28.00 -9.28 3.50
N THR A 302 -28.07 -8.51 2.43
CA THR A 302 -27.15 -8.61 1.31
C THR A 302 -25.72 -8.30 1.76
N TYR A 303 -25.51 -7.25 2.53
CA TYR A 303 -24.17 -6.90 3.06
C TYR A 303 -23.62 -7.98 4.00
N ALA A 304 -24.49 -8.55 4.86
CA ALA A 304 -24.11 -9.67 5.72
C ALA A 304 -23.70 -10.91 4.92
N THR A 305 -24.43 -11.21 3.85
CA THR A 305 -24.14 -12.35 2.95
C THR A 305 -22.84 -12.14 2.19
N ILE A 306 -22.60 -10.93 1.67
CA ILE A 306 -21.36 -10.59 0.96
C ILE A 306 -20.16 -10.74 1.91
N LEU A 307 -20.22 -10.17 3.12
CA LEU A 307 -19.14 -10.31 4.08
C LEU A 307 -18.90 -11.78 4.45
N TYR A 308 -19.95 -12.57 4.59
CA TYR A 308 -19.86 -14.00 4.89
C TYR A 308 -19.02 -14.76 3.87
N TYR A 309 -19.37 -14.65 2.58
CA TYR A 309 -18.61 -15.33 1.50
C TYR A 309 -17.24 -14.73 1.28
N PHE A 310 -17.06 -13.44 1.55
CA PHE A 310 -15.77 -12.81 1.50
C PHE A 310 -14.81 -13.35 2.57
N VAL A 311 -15.29 -13.54 3.82
CA VAL A 311 -14.51 -14.17 4.91
C VAL A 311 -14.14 -15.61 4.55
N LEU A 312 -15.07 -16.33 3.96
CA LEU A 312 -14.82 -17.70 3.50
C LEU A 312 -13.72 -17.73 2.43
N ALA A 313 -13.80 -16.85 1.44
CA ALA A 313 -12.75 -16.72 0.42
C ALA A 313 -11.39 -16.32 1.02
N LEU A 314 -11.38 -15.39 1.98
CA LEU A 314 -10.15 -15.01 2.68
C LEU A 314 -9.55 -16.17 3.49
N SER A 315 -10.39 -16.99 4.14
CA SER A 315 -9.93 -18.17 4.89
C SER A 315 -9.30 -19.21 3.96
N ILE A 316 -9.88 -19.42 2.77
CA ILE A 316 -9.32 -20.31 1.73
C ILE A 316 -7.99 -19.75 1.22
N LEU A 317 -7.92 -18.45 0.91
CA LEU A 317 -6.69 -17.82 0.43
C LEU A 317 -5.58 -17.86 1.48
N PHE A 318 -5.91 -17.59 2.75
CA PHE A 318 -4.97 -17.64 3.84
C PHE A 318 -4.33 -19.02 3.99
N LEU A 319 -5.17 -20.07 4.05
CA LEU A 319 -4.67 -21.46 4.12
C LEU A 319 -3.94 -21.86 2.84
N GLY A 320 -4.50 -21.53 1.66
CA GLY A 320 -3.92 -21.89 0.37
C GLY A 320 -2.54 -21.30 0.13
N LEU A 321 -2.37 -20.00 0.46
CA LEU A 321 -1.06 -19.35 0.35
C LEU A 321 -0.05 -19.93 1.34
N THR A 322 -0.49 -20.21 2.56
CA THR A 322 0.41 -20.78 3.59
C THR A 322 0.77 -22.24 3.30
N ALA A 323 -0.17 -23.06 2.84
CA ALA A 323 0.07 -24.45 2.46
C ALA A 323 1.07 -24.55 1.27
N ASN A 324 1.09 -23.55 0.40
CA ASN A 324 1.96 -23.50 -0.77
C ASN A 324 3.15 -22.54 -0.59
N ILE A 325 3.51 -22.20 0.64
CA ILE A 325 4.60 -21.26 0.92
C ILE A 325 5.95 -21.71 0.34
N GLU A 326 6.19 -23.02 0.27
CA GLU A 326 7.40 -23.61 -0.31
C GLU A 326 7.53 -23.34 -1.82
N ILE A 327 6.42 -23.12 -2.52
CA ILE A 327 6.43 -22.63 -3.93
C ILE A 327 6.56 -21.11 -3.94
N ILE A 328 5.75 -20.43 -3.15
CA ILE A 328 5.64 -18.96 -3.15
C ILE A 328 6.94 -18.29 -2.69
N LYS A 329 7.71 -18.91 -1.79
CA LYS A 329 9.00 -18.38 -1.34
C LYS A 329 10.01 -18.15 -2.47
N HIS A 330 9.91 -18.89 -3.58
CA HIS A 330 10.78 -18.71 -4.75
C HIS A 330 10.52 -17.39 -5.52
N PHE A 331 9.47 -16.67 -5.12
CA PHE A 331 9.25 -15.30 -5.58
C PHE A 331 10.29 -14.31 -5.02
N ILE A 332 10.96 -14.65 -3.93
CA ILE A 332 12.08 -13.90 -3.35
C ILE A 332 13.31 -14.80 -3.28
N ASP A 333 14.50 -14.17 -3.32
CA ASP A 333 15.77 -14.91 -3.24
C ASP A 333 15.93 -15.64 -1.90
N SER A 334 16.65 -16.76 -1.89
CA SER A 334 16.84 -17.62 -0.72
C SER A 334 17.46 -16.91 0.49
N ARG A 335 18.25 -15.87 0.28
CA ARG A 335 18.83 -15.02 1.33
C ARG A 335 17.80 -14.33 2.23
N TYR A 336 16.53 -14.30 1.80
CA TYR A 336 15.42 -13.68 2.55
C TYR A 336 14.50 -14.71 3.23
N TRP A 337 14.74 -16.01 3.06
CA TRP A 337 13.84 -17.06 3.56
C TRP A 337 13.83 -17.20 5.08
N GLU A 338 14.80 -16.64 5.79
CA GLU A 338 14.77 -16.59 7.26
C GLU A 338 13.55 -15.84 7.80
N GLY A 339 13.00 -14.87 7.03
CA GLY A 339 11.80 -14.12 7.37
C GLY A 339 10.49 -14.85 7.13
N LEU A 340 10.48 -16.06 6.55
CA LEU A 340 9.25 -16.77 6.16
C LEU A 340 8.30 -17.03 7.34
N SER A 341 8.82 -17.13 8.59
CA SER A 341 8.01 -17.29 9.80
C SER A 341 7.03 -16.13 10.04
N ALA A 342 7.33 -14.94 9.52
CA ALA A 342 6.44 -13.78 9.62
C ALA A 342 5.27 -13.81 8.60
N VAL A 343 5.39 -14.60 7.52
CA VAL A 343 4.39 -14.59 6.42
C VAL A 343 2.99 -14.99 6.90
N PRO A 344 2.78 -16.09 7.65
CA PRO A 344 1.44 -16.45 8.13
C PRO A 344 0.81 -15.35 9.00
N VAL A 345 1.61 -14.70 9.85
CA VAL A 345 1.14 -13.61 10.72
C VAL A 345 0.69 -12.40 9.89
N LEU A 346 1.48 -12.02 8.89
CA LEU A 346 1.16 -10.92 7.98
C LEU A 346 -0.07 -11.22 7.11
N LEU A 347 -0.16 -12.43 6.55
CA LEU A 347 -1.34 -12.88 5.80
C LEU A 347 -2.60 -12.79 6.66
N PHE A 348 -2.53 -13.24 7.92
CA PHE A 348 -3.66 -13.17 8.83
C PHE A 348 -4.02 -11.73 9.18
N GLY A 349 -3.04 -10.84 9.31
CA GLY A 349 -3.27 -9.40 9.43
C GLY A 349 -4.07 -8.86 8.23
N TYR A 350 -3.73 -9.24 7.00
CA TYR A 350 -4.48 -8.83 5.81
C TYR A 350 -5.88 -9.45 5.72
N VAL A 351 -6.15 -10.59 6.34
CA VAL A 351 -7.51 -11.10 6.51
C VAL A 351 -8.33 -10.14 7.36
N PHE A 352 -7.83 -9.70 8.51
CA PHE A 352 -8.50 -8.72 9.35
C PHE A 352 -8.70 -7.36 8.65
N LEU A 353 -7.70 -6.91 7.91
CA LEU A 353 -7.80 -5.69 7.11
C LEU A 353 -8.90 -5.80 6.05
N GLY A 354 -9.03 -6.93 5.37
CA GLY A 354 -10.09 -7.19 4.38
C GLY A 354 -11.49 -7.15 5.02
N ILE A 355 -11.65 -7.78 6.18
CA ILE A 355 -12.89 -7.74 6.95
C ILE A 355 -13.21 -6.29 7.37
N TYR A 356 -12.21 -5.56 7.90
CA TYR A 356 -12.36 -4.14 8.25
C TYR A 356 -12.83 -3.29 7.06
N MET A 357 -12.24 -3.49 5.87
CA MET A 357 -12.63 -2.75 4.66
C MET A 357 -14.11 -2.95 4.30
N ASN A 358 -14.64 -4.16 4.47
CA ASN A 358 -16.06 -4.43 4.29
C ASN A 358 -16.91 -3.82 5.40
N LEU A 359 -16.52 -4.02 6.65
CA LEU A 359 -17.22 -3.42 7.79
C LEU A 359 -17.26 -1.88 7.68
N SER A 360 -16.24 -1.26 7.13
CA SER A 360 -16.13 0.20 6.99
C SER A 360 -17.22 0.86 6.13
N VAL A 361 -17.99 0.07 5.40
CA VAL A 361 -19.07 0.55 4.53
C VAL A 361 -20.18 1.26 5.33
N TRP A 362 -20.47 0.83 6.57
CA TRP A 362 -21.52 1.41 7.37
C TRP A 362 -21.39 2.93 7.60
N TYR A 363 -20.21 3.41 7.97
CA TYR A 363 -20.00 4.84 8.24
C TYR A 363 -19.93 5.69 6.96
N ARG A 364 -19.67 5.07 5.81
CA ARG A 364 -19.72 5.72 4.50
C ARG A 364 -21.17 5.84 4.00
N LEU A 365 -22.00 4.80 4.20
CA LEU A 365 -23.40 4.81 3.84
C LEU A 365 -24.25 5.72 4.73
N SER A 366 -23.84 5.92 5.99
CA SER A 366 -24.54 6.78 6.97
C SER A 366 -23.97 8.19 7.08
N ASP A 367 -23.08 8.61 6.16
CA ASP A 367 -22.39 9.92 6.16
C ASP A 367 -21.61 10.23 7.46
N GLN A 368 -21.25 9.16 8.20
CA GLN A 368 -20.53 9.29 9.47
C GLN A 368 -19.01 9.03 9.31
N THR A 369 -18.41 9.57 8.26
CA THR A 369 -17.00 9.34 7.88
C THR A 369 -15.98 9.68 8.97
N LYS A 370 -16.35 10.50 9.98
CA LYS A 370 -15.52 10.78 11.17
C LYS A 370 -15.10 9.52 11.94
N TYR A 371 -15.93 8.46 11.92
CA TYR A 371 -15.56 7.20 12.56
C TYR A 371 -14.40 6.50 11.84
N GLY A 372 -14.29 6.63 10.52
CA GLY A 372 -13.14 6.13 9.78
C GLY A 372 -11.84 6.78 10.26
N LEU A 373 -11.85 8.10 10.53
CA LEU A 373 -10.72 8.82 11.10
C LEU A 373 -10.38 8.30 12.51
N TYR A 374 -11.36 8.19 13.41
CA TYR A 374 -11.12 7.75 14.79
C TYR A 374 -10.58 6.32 14.85
N ILE A 375 -11.17 5.40 14.07
CA ILE A 375 -10.74 4.00 14.02
C ILE A 375 -9.31 3.88 13.49
N SER A 376 -8.98 4.58 12.39
CA SER A 376 -7.63 4.55 11.83
C SER A 376 -6.58 5.17 12.76
N LEU A 377 -6.95 6.22 13.50
CA LEU A 377 -6.09 6.86 14.49
C LEU A 377 -5.77 5.92 15.66
N VAL A 378 -6.77 5.18 16.17
CA VAL A 378 -6.53 4.16 17.22
C VAL A 378 -5.56 3.10 16.72
N GLY A 379 -5.72 2.62 15.48
CA GLY A 379 -4.78 1.68 14.87
C GLY A 379 -3.36 2.27 14.77
N ALA A 380 -3.24 3.52 14.32
CA ALA A 380 -1.93 4.18 14.18
C ALA A 380 -1.22 4.35 15.52
N VAL A 381 -1.94 4.80 16.55
CA VAL A 381 -1.38 4.93 17.91
C VAL A 381 -0.93 3.57 18.45
N PHE A 382 -1.76 2.53 18.30
CA PHE A 382 -1.39 1.17 18.69
C PHE A 382 -0.14 0.70 17.93
N THR A 383 -0.09 0.89 16.61
CA THR A 383 1.06 0.54 15.77
C THR A 383 2.34 1.23 16.25
N ILE A 384 2.29 2.53 16.55
CA ILE A 384 3.46 3.29 17.02
C ILE A 384 3.94 2.75 18.37
N VAL A 385 3.05 2.70 19.36
CA VAL A 385 3.40 2.34 20.73
C VAL A 385 3.93 0.90 20.79
N MET A 386 3.23 -0.04 20.17
CA MET A 386 3.60 -1.46 20.26
C MET A 386 4.86 -1.77 19.46
N ASN A 387 5.11 -1.12 18.33
CA ASN A 387 6.39 -1.29 17.61
C ASN A 387 7.58 -0.79 18.45
N ILE A 388 7.47 0.36 19.12
CA ILE A 388 8.52 0.87 20.00
C ILE A 388 8.87 -0.14 21.11
N ILE A 389 7.87 -0.84 21.64
CA ILE A 389 8.05 -1.82 22.73
C ILE A 389 8.57 -3.17 22.20
N LEU A 390 8.04 -3.67 21.08
CA LEU A 390 8.28 -5.03 20.62
C LEU A 390 9.45 -5.17 19.65
N ILE A 391 9.78 -4.15 18.86
CA ILE A 391 10.91 -4.20 17.93
C ILE A 391 12.23 -4.50 18.63
N PRO A 392 12.61 -3.84 19.74
CA PRO A 392 13.88 -4.14 20.41
C PRO A 392 14.03 -5.57 20.92
N LYS A 393 12.89 -6.25 21.16
CA LYS A 393 12.86 -7.62 21.73
C LYS A 393 12.72 -8.70 20.67
N TYR A 394 11.93 -8.44 19.62
CA TYR A 394 11.49 -9.46 18.66
C TYR A 394 11.78 -9.08 17.20
N SER A 395 12.48 -7.98 16.97
CA SER A 395 12.81 -7.47 15.63
C SER A 395 11.57 -7.40 14.72
N TYR A 396 11.72 -7.78 13.44
CA TYR A 396 10.64 -7.78 12.46
C TYR A 396 9.46 -8.70 12.81
N MET A 397 9.70 -9.73 13.60
CA MET A 397 8.60 -10.58 14.06
C MET A 397 7.66 -9.84 15.00
N GLY A 398 8.22 -8.95 15.86
CA GLY A 398 7.43 -8.02 16.67
C GLY A 398 6.54 -7.12 15.80
N SER A 399 7.10 -6.54 14.73
CA SER A 399 6.34 -5.71 13.80
C SER A 399 5.23 -6.48 13.07
N ALA A 400 5.47 -7.73 12.67
CA ALA A 400 4.46 -8.58 12.06
C ALA A 400 3.25 -8.80 12.99
N TRP A 401 3.50 -9.13 14.25
CA TRP A 401 2.44 -9.27 15.25
C TRP A 401 1.72 -7.95 15.52
N VAL A 402 2.45 -6.83 15.62
CA VAL A 402 1.85 -5.51 15.82
C VAL A 402 0.90 -5.17 14.67
N SER A 403 1.31 -5.39 13.41
CA SER A 403 0.47 -5.13 12.23
C SER A 403 -0.80 -5.99 12.25
N MET A 404 -0.68 -7.27 12.59
CA MET A 404 -1.83 -8.17 12.70
C MET A 404 -2.81 -7.69 13.79
N PHE A 405 -2.32 -7.37 14.99
CA PHE A 405 -3.17 -6.91 16.08
C PHE A 405 -3.76 -5.51 15.81
N ALA A 406 -3.03 -4.61 15.14
CA ALA A 406 -3.56 -3.32 14.73
C ALA A 406 -4.77 -3.49 13.82
N TYR A 407 -4.68 -4.36 12.81
CA TYR A 407 -5.80 -4.65 11.92
C TYR A 407 -6.96 -5.38 12.63
N PHE A 408 -6.66 -6.26 13.56
CA PHE A 408 -7.68 -6.89 14.42
C PHE A 408 -8.44 -5.85 15.27
N ILE A 409 -7.73 -4.91 15.88
CA ILE A 409 -8.32 -3.86 16.73
C ILE A 409 -9.23 -2.96 15.90
N ILE A 410 -8.75 -2.45 14.76
CA ILE A 410 -9.58 -1.56 13.91
C ILE A 410 -10.80 -2.29 13.34
N MET A 411 -10.67 -3.57 13.00
CA MET A 411 -11.77 -4.44 12.59
C MET A 411 -12.83 -4.56 13.71
N THR A 412 -12.37 -4.88 14.92
CA THR A 412 -13.25 -5.09 16.08
C THR A 412 -13.98 -3.81 16.47
N ILE A 413 -13.28 -2.67 16.50
CA ILE A 413 -13.90 -1.36 16.80
C ILE A 413 -14.89 -1.00 15.71
N SER A 414 -14.56 -1.22 14.42
CA SER A 414 -15.47 -0.93 13.31
C SER A 414 -16.72 -1.79 13.37
N TYR A 415 -16.61 -3.07 13.73
CA TYR A 415 -17.75 -3.96 13.96
C TYR A 415 -18.64 -3.44 15.10
N TRP A 416 -18.03 -3.18 16.26
CA TRP A 416 -18.79 -2.77 17.45
C TRP A 416 -19.53 -1.44 17.24
N LEU A 417 -18.85 -0.44 16.70
CA LEU A 417 -19.48 0.84 16.35
C LEU A 417 -20.54 0.68 15.24
N GLY A 418 -20.27 -0.18 14.26
CA GLY A 418 -21.22 -0.49 13.19
C GLY A 418 -22.51 -1.10 13.72
N GLN A 419 -22.42 -2.05 14.64
CA GLN A 419 -23.61 -2.65 15.27
C GLN A 419 -24.44 -1.63 16.07
N LYS A 420 -23.78 -0.63 16.66
CA LYS A 420 -24.47 0.44 17.40
C LYS A 420 -25.18 1.44 16.49
N HIS A 421 -24.59 1.82 15.34
CA HIS A 421 -25.11 2.91 14.51
C HIS A 421 -25.84 2.44 13.24
N TYR A 422 -25.45 1.29 12.72
CA TYR A 422 -26.03 0.69 11.51
C TYR A 422 -26.00 -0.85 11.62
N PRO A 423 -26.88 -1.44 12.45
CA PRO A 423 -26.85 -2.88 12.74
C PRO A 423 -27.09 -3.71 11.48
N ILE A 424 -26.13 -4.59 11.18
CA ILE A 424 -26.17 -5.56 10.08
C ILE A 424 -26.14 -6.97 10.69
N PRO A 425 -27.03 -7.91 10.27
CA PRO A 425 -27.14 -9.24 10.87
C PRO A 425 -26.06 -10.20 10.37
N TYR A 426 -24.80 -9.98 10.80
CA TYR A 426 -23.68 -10.84 10.43
C TYR A 426 -23.76 -12.23 11.07
N LYS A 427 -23.42 -13.29 10.31
CA LYS A 427 -23.34 -14.67 10.79
C LYS A 427 -22.01 -14.93 11.51
N LEU A 428 -21.75 -14.23 12.63
CA LEU A 428 -20.48 -14.25 13.33
C LEU A 428 -19.97 -15.65 13.70
N LYS A 429 -20.86 -16.52 14.22
CA LYS A 429 -20.48 -17.88 14.64
C LYS A 429 -19.84 -18.66 13.50
N SER A 430 -20.46 -18.68 12.33
CA SER A 430 -19.93 -19.39 11.16
C SER A 430 -18.68 -18.73 10.60
N MET A 431 -18.65 -17.39 10.51
CA MET A 431 -17.47 -16.64 10.05
C MET A 431 -16.27 -16.90 10.96
N SER A 432 -16.45 -16.80 12.27
CA SER A 432 -15.38 -17.09 13.25
C SER A 432 -14.94 -18.55 13.21
N ALA A 433 -15.85 -19.50 12.98
CA ALA A 433 -15.51 -20.91 12.84
C ALA A 433 -14.56 -21.15 11.64
N TYR A 434 -14.87 -20.60 10.45
CA TYR A 434 -14.00 -20.72 9.27
C TYR A 434 -12.63 -20.09 9.48
N ILE A 435 -12.58 -18.91 10.10
CA ILE A 435 -11.31 -18.26 10.45
C ILE A 435 -10.50 -19.11 11.42
N LEU A 436 -11.12 -19.58 12.52
CA LEU A 436 -10.41 -20.38 13.54
C LEU A 436 -9.92 -21.71 12.98
N ILE A 437 -10.73 -22.41 12.17
CA ILE A 437 -10.30 -23.67 11.52
C ILE A 437 -9.13 -23.38 10.57
N SER A 438 -9.19 -22.30 9.78
CA SER A 438 -8.09 -21.96 8.89
C SER A 438 -6.81 -21.62 9.65
N VAL A 439 -6.89 -20.93 10.81
CA VAL A 439 -5.74 -20.65 11.67
C VAL A 439 -5.14 -21.94 12.25
N VAL A 440 -5.97 -22.86 12.74
CA VAL A 440 -5.51 -24.17 13.22
C VAL A 440 -4.81 -24.95 12.12
N PHE A 441 -5.41 -25.00 10.93
CA PHE A 441 -4.87 -25.72 9.78
C PHE A 441 -3.57 -25.08 9.25
N VAL A 442 -3.46 -23.77 9.28
CA VAL A 442 -2.21 -23.04 9.00
C VAL A 442 -1.15 -23.40 10.05
N GLY A 443 -1.53 -23.42 11.33
CA GLY A 443 -0.64 -23.83 12.42
C GLY A 443 -0.10 -25.26 12.22
N LEU A 444 -0.97 -26.20 11.89
CA LEU A 444 -0.59 -27.57 11.57
C LEU A 444 0.36 -27.63 10.36
N SER A 445 -0.03 -27.03 9.24
CA SER A 445 0.73 -27.07 7.99
C SER A 445 2.10 -26.41 8.12
N PHE A 446 2.16 -25.22 8.74
CA PHE A 446 3.38 -24.40 8.75
C PHE A 446 4.38 -24.83 9.83
N TRP A 447 3.92 -25.04 11.09
CA TRP A 447 4.82 -25.31 12.22
C TRP A 447 4.93 -26.79 12.55
N ILE A 448 3.82 -27.55 12.56
CA ILE A 448 3.86 -28.96 12.96
C ILE A 448 4.37 -29.86 11.83
N PHE A 449 3.86 -29.67 10.62
CA PHE A 449 4.29 -30.45 9.44
C PHE A 449 5.39 -29.74 8.63
N HIS A 450 6.09 -28.76 9.22
CA HIS A 450 7.28 -28.11 8.66
C HIS A 450 7.13 -27.67 7.21
N ARG A 451 5.97 -27.13 6.85
CA ARG A 451 5.65 -26.63 5.51
C ARG A 451 5.68 -27.69 4.41
N ASN A 452 5.44 -28.96 4.76
CA ASN A 452 5.36 -30.02 3.76
C ASN A 452 4.19 -29.76 2.80
N ILE A 453 4.50 -29.56 1.51
CA ILE A 453 3.55 -29.15 0.50
C ILE A 453 2.41 -30.16 0.28
N TYR A 454 2.72 -31.47 0.36
CA TYR A 454 1.72 -32.52 0.17
C TYR A 454 0.73 -32.54 1.32
N ILE A 455 1.20 -32.45 2.56
CA ILE A 455 0.36 -32.42 3.77
C ILE A 455 -0.42 -31.10 3.79
N GLY A 456 0.22 -29.97 3.49
CA GLY A 456 -0.44 -28.68 3.44
C GLY A 456 -1.59 -28.64 2.43
N ASN A 457 -1.40 -29.19 1.23
CA ASN A 457 -2.46 -29.27 0.24
C ASN A 457 -3.53 -30.32 0.59
N ALA A 458 -3.18 -31.44 1.24
CA ALA A 458 -4.16 -32.38 1.77
C ALA A 458 -5.09 -31.69 2.81
N ILE A 459 -4.52 -30.91 3.74
CA ILE A 459 -5.27 -30.10 4.72
C ILE A 459 -6.17 -29.08 3.99
N LEU A 460 -5.66 -28.42 2.94
CA LEU A 460 -6.45 -27.48 2.12
C LEU A 460 -7.63 -28.17 1.45
N ILE A 461 -7.43 -29.37 0.88
CA ILE A 461 -8.52 -30.17 0.27
C ILE A 461 -9.56 -30.54 1.31
N VAL A 462 -9.17 -30.99 2.50
CA VAL A 462 -10.09 -31.29 3.61
C VAL A 462 -10.89 -30.05 3.99
N PHE A 463 -10.25 -28.88 4.08
CA PHE A 463 -10.93 -27.60 4.36
C PHE A 463 -11.95 -27.24 3.30
N LEU A 464 -11.58 -27.36 2.02
CA LEU A 464 -12.46 -27.10 0.86
C LEU A 464 -13.64 -28.08 0.82
N ALA A 465 -13.40 -29.36 1.08
CA ALA A 465 -14.47 -30.38 1.15
C ALA A 465 -15.44 -30.07 2.30
N GLY A 466 -14.91 -29.66 3.46
CA GLY A 466 -15.74 -29.23 4.60
C GLY A 466 -16.61 -28.02 4.22
N ILE A 467 -16.03 -26.98 3.62
CA ILE A 467 -16.79 -25.83 3.13
C ILE A 467 -17.89 -26.26 2.15
N PHE A 468 -17.52 -27.09 1.15
CA PHE A 468 -18.50 -27.55 0.18
C PHE A 468 -19.65 -28.32 0.84
N TYR A 469 -19.35 -29.18 1.80
CA TYR A 469 -20.37 -29.96 2.52
C TYR A 469 -21.34 -29.06 3.31
N PHE A 470 -20.82 -28.06 4.04
CA PHE A 470 -21.65 -27.17 4.85
C PHE A 470 -22.38 -26.08 4.06
N GLU A 471 -21.81 -25.64 2.93
CA GLU A 471 -22.35 -24.50 2.15
C GLU A 471 -23.14 -24.92 0.90
N LYS A 472 -23.15 -26.19 0.51
CA LYS A 472 -23.81 -26.66 -0.72
C LYS A 472 -25.26 -26.21 -0.87
N ASP A 473 -26.05 -26.24 0.22
CA ASP A 473 -27.44 -25.86 0.18
C ASP A 473 -27.66 -24.34 0.15
N ASN A 474 -26.79 -23.60 0.86
CA ASN A 474 -26.74 -22.13 0.80
C ASN A 474 -26.42 -21.62 -0.61
N VAL A 475 -25.43 -22.23 -1.27
CA VAL A 475 -25.03 -21.87 -2.64
C VAL A 475 -26.12 -22.23 -3.64
N LYS A 476 -26.75 -23.43 -3.54
CA LYS A 476 -27.89 -23.81 -4.39
C LYS A 476 -29.04 -22.83 -4.28
N ASN A 477 -29.36 -22.37 -3.05
CA ASN A 477 -30.43 -21.42 -2.81
C ASN A 477 -30.16 -20.03 -3.37
N LEU A 478 -28.87 -19.60 -3.37
CA LEU A 478 -28.47 -18.33 -3.99
C LEU A 478 -28.59 -18.37 -5.52
N LEU A 479 -28.17 -19.47 -6.14
CA LEU A 479 -28.26 -19.65 -7.60
C LEU A 479 -29.73 -19.67 -8.06
N LYS A 480 -30.62 -20.29 -7.29
CA LYS A 480 -32.09 -20.31 -7.60
C LYS A 480 -32.77 -18.95 -7.42
N LYS A 481 -32.25 -18.03 -6.61
CA LYS A 481 -32.80 -16.68 -6.43
C LYS A 481 -32.30 -15.68 -7.45
N GLY A 482 -31.23 -16.01 -8.19
CA GLY A 482 -30.63 -15.15 -9.21
C GLY A 482 -31.10 -15.47 -10.64
N THR A 483 -31.86 -16.53 -10.82
CA THR A 483 -32.66 -16.88 -12.03
C THR A 483 -34.09 -16.49 -11.82
#